data_d6dbdd4517831b9fea3cda06864aa3c2
#
_entry.id   d6dbdd4517831b9fea3cda06864aa3c2
#
_cell.length_a   1.000
_cell.length_b   1.000
_cell.length_c   1.000
_cell.angle_alpha   90.00
_cell.angle_beta   90.00
_cell.angle_gamma   90.00
#
_symmetry.space_group_name_H-M   'P 1'
#
loop_
_entity.id
_entity.type
_entity.pdbx_description
1 polymer ?
#
loop_
_entity_poly.entity_id
_entity_poly.type
_entity_poly.pdbx_seq_one_letter_code
_entity_poly.pdbx_strand_id
1 'polypeptide(L)'
;MKGREQKFLFRTENKNMKIKKGDKIKITIGKDKGKTGVVEKVYKNSNKVLITGMNLYKRHVKKNEKMPQGGIVEIPRPMNVSKLNFVCPKCAKVTRIGFKIEKNLPAGRQGKKFRICKKCDSKI
;
A
#
# COMPACT_ATOMS: atom_id res chain seq x y z
N MET A 1 10.42 -28.11 20.66
CA MET A 1 10.36 -28.33 19.21
C MET A 1 9.30 -27.51 18.51
N LYS A 2 8.24 -27.15 19.18
CA LYS A 2 7.11 -26.40 18.61
C LYS A 2 7.39 -24.92 18.30
N GLY A 3 8.46 -24.36 18.83
CA GLY A 3 8.81 -22.95 18.63
C GLY A 3 9.66 -22.61 17.41
N ARG A 4 10.09 -23.60 16.66
CA ARG A 4 10.98 -23.37 15.53
C ARG A 4 10.27 -22.81 14.30
N GLU A 5 9.06 -23.22 14.08
CA GLU A 5 8.26 -22.81 12.92
C GLU A 5 7.83 -21.36 12.96
N GLN A 6 7.63 -20.84 14.16
CA GLN A 6 7.19 -19.48 14.35
C GLN A 6 8.26 -18.43 14.00
N LYS A 7 9.52 -18.78 14.10
CA LYS A 7 10.62 -17.85 13.81
C LYS A 7 10.73 -17.45 12.32
N PHE A 8 10.30 -18.32 11.42
CA PHE A 8 10.32 -18.02 9.99
C PHE A 8 9.27 -16.99 9.56
N LEU A 9 8.15 -16.94 10.25
CA LEU A 9 7.07 -16.01 9.96
C LEU A 9 7.47 -14.55 10.24
N PHE A 10 8.34 -14.32 11.19
CA PHE A 10 8.78 -12.97 11.57
C PHE A 10 9.74 -12.33 10.58
N ARG A 11 10.42 -13.11 9.77
CA ARG A 11 11.41 -12.60 8.80
C ARG A 11 10.78 -11.95 7.58
N THR A 12 9.54 -12.26 7.31
CA THR A 12 8.84 -11.74 6.13
C THR A 12 8.08 -10.46 6.40
N GLU A 13 8.03 -10.02 7.63
CA GLU A 13 7.37 -8.77 7.98
C GLU A 13 8.24 -7.57 7.59
N ASN A 14 8.03 -7.08 6.40
CA ASN A 14 8.54 -5.78 6.00
C ASN A 14 7.74 -4.69 6.74
N LYS A 15 8.17 -4.42 7.97
CA LYS A 15 7.55 -3.40 8.83
C LYS A 15 7.62 -1.99 8.24
N ASN A 16 8.47 -1.79 7.24
CA ASN A 16 8.77 -0.48 6.67
C ASN A 16 8.23 -0.34 5.24
N MET A 17 6.92 -0.47 5.06
CA MET A 17 6.34 -0.12 3.77
C MET A 17 6.43 1.38 3.52
N LYS A 18 6.90 1.74 2.33
CA LYS A 18 7.00 3.13 1.89
C LYS A 18 5.62 3.74 1.63
N ILE A 19 4.67 2.93 1.17
CA ILE A 19 3.31 3.36 0.87
C ILE A 19 2.47 3.28 2.15
N LYS A 20 1.71 4.32 2.40
CA LYS A 20 0.79 4.43 3.54
C LYS A 20 -0.64 4.65 3.06
N LYS A 21 -1.58 4.46 3.97
CA LYS A 21 -2.99 4.77 3.74
C LYS A 21 -3.15 6.25 3.33
N GLY A 22 -3.96 6.49 2.31
CA GLY A 22 -4.22 7.83 1.78
C GLY A 22 -3.24 8.29 0.70
N ASP A 23 -2.21 7.52 0.38
CA ASP A 23 -1.27 7.86 -0.68
C ASP A 23 -1.89 7.69 -2.06
N LYS A 24 -1.59 8.61 -2.96
CA LYS A 24 -1.99 8.51 -4.36
C LYS A 24 -0.99 7.66 -5.12
N ILE A 25 -1.49 6.67 -5.84
CA ILE A 25 -0.66 5.73 -6.58
C ILE A 25 -1.17 5.53 -8.00
N LYS A 26 -0.28 5.09 -8.88
CA LYS A 26 -0.59 4.73 -10.26
C LYS A 26 -0.28 3.26 -10.49
N ILE A 27 -1.20 2.54 -11.10
CA ILE A 27 -1.03 1.13 -11.44
C ILE A 27 -0.23 1.02 -12.74
N THR A 28 0.84 0.22 -12.72
CA THR A 28 1.73 0.05 -13.87
C THR A 28 1.53 -1.25 -14.61
N ILE A 29 0.98 -2.27 -13.96
CA ILE A 29 0.83 -3.61 -14.52
C ILE A 29 -0.56 -4.15 -14.17
N GLY A 30 -1.17 -4.86 -15.10
CA GLY A 30 -2.44 -5.53 -14.93
C GLY A 30 -3.58 -4.89 -15.72
N LYS A 31 -4.81 -5.34 -15.47
CA LYS A 31 -6.01 -4.84 -16.19
C LYS A 31 -6.29 -3.35 -15.95
N ASP A 32 -5.88 -2.82 -14.83
CA ASP A 32 -6.07 -1.41 -14.46
C ASP A 32 -4.84 -0.53 -14.74
N LYS A 33 -3.95 -1.00 -15.61
CA LYS A 33 -2.73 -0.28 -15.99
C LYS A 33 -3.02 1.17 -16.40
N GLY A 34 -2.26 2.10 -15.84
CA GLY A 34 -2.38 3.53 -16.15
C GLY A 34 -3.40 4.28 -15.30
N LYS A 35 -4.23 3.60 -14.54
CA LYS A 35 -5.19 4.24 -13.63
C LYS A 35 -4.51 4.71 -12.36
N THR A 36 -5.00 5.80 -11.82
CA THR A 36 -4.56 6.34 -10.53
C THR A 36 -5.64 6.13 -9.48
N GLY A 37 -5.22 5.88 -8.27
CA GLY A 37 -6.14 5.66 -7.16
C GLY A 37 -5.53 6.04 -5.83
N VAL A 38 -6.34 5.99 -4.79
CA VAL A 38 -5.93 6.28 -3.41
C VAL A 38 -5.88 4.97 -2.62
N VAL A 39 -4.86 4.83 -1.80
CA VAL A 39 -4.69 3.65 -0.94
C VAL A 39 -5.72 3.69 0.18
N GLU A 40 -6.54 2.66 0.26
CA GLU A 40 -7.53 2.48 1.31
C GLU A 40 -6.95 1.74 2.52
N LYS A 41 -6.20 0.67 2.25
CA LYS A 41 -5.60 -0.16 3.30
C LYS A 41 -4.27 -0.75 2.85
N VAL A 42 -3.37 -0.91 3.80
CA VAL A 42 -2.03 -1.47 3.57
C VAL A 42 -1.88 -2.76 4.35
N TYR A 43 -1.50 -3.84 3.66
CA TYR A 43 -1.21 -5.15 4.23
C TYR A 43 0.30 -5.35 4.28
N LYS A 44 0.91 -5.00 5.38
CA LYS A 44 2.38 -5.01 5.53
C LYS A 44 2.98 -6.41 5.41
N ASN A 45 2.30 -7.41 5.95
CA ASN A 45 2.81 -8.79 5.99
C ASN A 45 2.91 -9.43 4.59
N SER A 46 1.97 -9.11 3.72
CA SER A 46 1.92 -9.66 2.36
C SER A 46 2.44 -8.70 1.29
N ASN A 47 2.91 -7.52 1.66
CA ASN A 47 3.34 -6.45 0.74
C ASN A 47 2.27 -6.12 -0.31
N LYS A 48 1.03 -6.04 0.12
CA LYS A 48 -0.11 -5.73 -0.72
C LYS A 48 -0.80 -4.46 -0.25
N VAL A 49 -1.48 -3.81 -1.17
CA VAL A 49 -2.19 -2.57 -0.93
C VAL A 49 -3.58 -2.67 -1.54
N LEU A 50 -4.59 -2.31 -0.79
CA LEU A 50 -5.97 -2.20 -1.27
C LEU A 50 -6.22 -0.78 -1.74
N ILE A 51 -6.70 -0.66 -2.98
CA ILE A 51 -6.98 0.63 -3.62
C ILE A 51 -8.47 0.74 -3.86
N THR A 52 -9.04 1.88 -3.53
CA THR A 52 -10.45 2.15 -3.73
C THR A 52 -10.83 2.11 -5.22
N GLY A 53 -11.81 1.30 -5.57
CA GLY A 53 -12.36 1.21 -6.92
C GLY A 53 -11.45 0.53 -7.96
N MET A 54 -10.35 -0.06 -7.55
CA MET A 54 -9.39 -0.73 -8.43
C MET A 54 -9.27 -2.21 -8.11
N ASN A 55 -8.78 -2.97 -9.09
CA ASN A 55 -8.58 -4.42 -8.96
C ASN A 55 -9.83 -5.16 -8.48
N LEU A 56 -10.95 -4.82 -9.10
CA LEU A 56 -12.25 -5.39 -8.76
C LEU A 56 -12.40 -6.79 -9.36
N TYR A 57 -12.86 -7.72 -8.53
CA TYR A 57 -13.19 -9.07 -8.94
C TYR A 57 -14.67 -9.34 -8.69
N LYS A 58 -15.30 -9.98 -9.64
CA LYS A 58 -16.68 -10.42 -9.52
C LYS A 58 -16.74 -11.68 -8.68
N ARG A 59 -17.56 -11.66 -7.65
CA ARG A 59 -17.79 -12.80 -6.77
C ARG A 59 -19.26 -13.16 -6.77
N HIS A 60 -19.55 -14.45 -6.95
CA HIS A 60 -20.88 -14.98 -6.80
C HIS A 60 -21.23 -15.09 -5.31
N VAL A 61 -22.28 -14.42 -4.92
CA VAL A 61 -22.79 -14.46 -3.54
C VAL A 61 -24.07 -15.29 -3.50
N LYS A 62 -24.11 -16.29 -2.63
CA LYS A 62 -25.33 -17.05 -2.41
C LYS A 62 -26.38 -16.20 -1.69
N LYS A 63 -27.64 -16.56 -1.87
CA LYS A 63 -28.75 -15.93 -1.15
C LYS A 63 -28.52 -16.05 0.38
N ASN A 64 -28.57 -14.95 1.06
CA ASN A 64 -28.53 -14.88 2.52
C ASN A 64 -29.38 -13.69 3.00
N GLU A 65 -29.48 -13.54 4.32
CA GLU A 65 -30.35 -12.52 4.93
C GLU A 65 -30.02 -11.09 4.48
N LYS A 66 -28.73 -10.80 4.23
CA LYS A 66 -28.28 -9.48 3.79
C LYS A 66 -28.50 -9.24 2.30
N MET A 67 -28.52 -10.30 1.50
CA MET A 67 -28.74 -10.26 0.05
C MET A 67 -29.71 -11.37 -0.39
N PRO A 68 -31.02 -11.15 -0.21
CA PRO A 68 -32.01 -12.20 -0.46
C PRO A 68 -32.10 -12.66 -1.91
N GLN A 69 -31.67 -11.84 -2.86
CA GLN A 69 -31.66 -12.21 -4.27
C GLN A 69 -30.34 -12.87 -4.71
N GLY A 70 -29.30 -12.85 -3.88
CA GLY A 70 -27.96 -13.25 -4.27
C GLY A 70 -27.44 -12.38 -5.41
N GLY A 71 -26.44 -12.84 -6.12
CA GLY A 71 -25.95 -12.19 -7.33
C GLY A 71 -24.44 -12.06 -7.39
N ILE A 72 -23.98 -11.28 -8.36
CA ILE A 72 -22.57 -10.99 -8.59
C ILE A 72 -22.24 -9.65 -7.95
N VAL A 73 -21.25 -9.68 -7.03
CA VAL A 73 -20.77 -8.48 -6.35
C VAL A 73 -19.32 -8.23 -6.75
N GLU A 74 -19.00 -6.98 -7.05
CA GLU A 74 -17.63 -6.57 -7.30
C GLU A 74 -16.94 -6.25 -5.97
N ILE A 75 -15.86 -6.98 -5.70
CA ILE A 75 -15.07 -6.84 -4.47
C ILE A 75 -13.66 -6.42 -4.83
N PRO A 76 -13.14 -5.33 -4.26
CA PRO A 76 -11.76 -4.95 -4.47
C PRO A 76 -10.83 -5.93 -3.77
N ARG A 77 -9.73 -6.29 -4.43
CA ARG A 77 -8.69 -7.15 -3.88
C ARG A 77 -7.38 -6.40 -3.75
N PRO A 78 -6.58 -6.72 -2.75
CA PRO A 78 -5.26 -6.12 -2.62
C PRO A 78 -4.34 -6.44 -3.80
N MET A 79 -3.55 -5.46 -4.20
CA MET A 79 -2.52 -5.61 -5.23
C MET A 79 -1.13 -5.61 -4.61
N ASN A 80 -0.20 -6.30 -5.25
CA ASN A 80 1.20 -6.27 -4.83
C ASN A 80 1.80 -4.87 -5.05
N VAL A 81 2.56 -4.40 -4.09
CA VAL A 81 3.22 -3.08 -4.13
C VAL A 81 4.14 -2.92 -5.35
N SER A 82 4.75 -4.00 -5.82
CA SER A 82 5.63 -3.95 -7.00
C SER A 82 4.93 -3.53 -8.29
N LYS A 83 3.61 -3.66 -8.36
CA LYS A 83 2.78 -3.25 -9.50
C LYS A 83 2.34 -1.78 -9.45
N LEU A 84 2.74 -1.07 -8.43
CA LEU A 84 2.28 0.27 -8.12
C LEU A 84 3.45 1.25 -8.10
N ASN A 85 3.18 2.47 -8.58
CA ASN A 85 4.11 3.59 -8.45
C ASN A 85 3.44 4.71 -7.66
N PHE A 86 4.23 5.36 -6.83
CA PHE A 86 3.76 6.49 -6.04
C PHE A 86 3.62 7.74 -6.91
N VAL A 87 2.54 8.48 -6.72
CA VAL A 87 2.31 9.78 -7.35
C VAL A 87 2.46 10.86 -6.29
N CYS A 88 3.41 11.77 -6.50
CA CYS A 88 3.63 12.88 -5.57
C CYS A 88 2.45 13.84 -5.56
N PRO A 89 1.89 14.18 -4.39
CA PRO A 89 0.77 15.13 -4.31
C PRO A 89 1.17 16.56 -4.63
N LYS A 90 2.45 16.90 -4.57
CA LYS A 90 2.94 18.24 -4.83
C LYS A 90 3.35 18.48 -6.29
N CYS A 91 4.12 17.57 -6.87
CA CYS A 91 4.53 17.71 -8.28
C CYS A 91 3.64 16.95 -9.26
N ALA A 92 2.70 16.15 -8.78
CA ALA A 92 1.76 15.31 -9.55
C ALA A 92 2.42 14.34 -10.53
N LYS A 93 3.71 14.04 -10.34
CA LYS A 93 4.47 13.12 -11.19
C LYS A 93 4.65 11.77 -10.50
N VAL A 94 4.73 10.73 -11.31
CA VAL A 94 5.11 9.40 -10.83
C VAL A 94 6.56 9.45 -10.35
N THR A 95 6.79 9.07 -9.11
CA THR A 95 8.09 9.16 -8.47
C THR A 95 8.31 8.02 -7.49
N ARG A 96 9.54 7.88 -7.05
CA ARG A 96 9.89 6.97 -5.95
C ARG A 96 9.86 7.73 -4.63
N ILE A 97 9.58 6.99 -3.56
CA ILE A 97 9.63 7.52 -2.21
C ILE A 97 11.04 7.36 -1.68
N GLY A 98 11.66 8.47 -1.31
CA GLY A 98 12.92 8.47 -0.56
C GLY A 98 12.67 8.77 0.91
N PHE A 99 13.73 8.66 1.70
CA PHE A 99 13.69 8.99 3.11
C PHE A 99 14.78 10.00 3.45
N LYS A 100 14.42 11.00 4.25
CA LYS A 100 15.37 11.96 4.80
C LYS A 100 15.33 11.90 6.32
N ILE A 101 16.49 11.86 6.92
CA ILE A 101 16.64 11.79 8.39
C ILE A 101 17.10 13.15 8.89
N GLU A 102 16.32 13.76 9.78
CA GLU A 102 16.75 14.96 10.49
C GLU A 102 17.64 14.57 11.67
N LYS A 103 18.88 15.04 11.62
CA LYS A 103 19.88 14.74 12.65
C LYS A 103 19.90 15.77 13.80
N ASN A 104 19.24 16.90 13.63
CA ASN A 104 19.27 18.03 14.57
C ASN A 104 18.27 17.85 15.71
N LEU A 105 18.37 16.73 16.43
CA LEU A 105 17.58 16.50 17.63
C LEU A 105 18.45 16.57 18.89
N PRO A 106 17.89 16.99 20.04
CA PRO A 106 18.63 16.99 21.30
C PRO A 106 19.21 15.61 21.61
N ALA A 107 20.37 15.62 22.27
CA ALA A 107 21.16 14.44 22.59
C ALA A 107 20.31 13.27 23.12
N GLY A 108 20.48 12.07 22.54
CA GLY A 108 19.83 10.84 22.97
C GLY A 108 18.57 10.45 22.22
N ARG A 109 18.10 11.25 21.26
CA ARG A 109 16.96 10.88 20.40
C ARG A 109 17.42 10.51 19.01
N GLN A 110 16.85 9.41 18.48
CA GLN A 110 17.09 9.03 17.10
C GLN A 110 16.47 10.06 16.15
N GLY A 111 17.18 10.37 15.07
CA GLY A 111 16.70 11.29 14.06
C GLY A 111 15.33 10.92 13.52
N LYS A 112 14.48 11.90 13.31
CA LYS A 112 13.16 11.69 12.74
C LYS A 112 13.26 11.44 11.23
N LYS A 113 12.66 10.35 10.77
CA LYS A 113 12.69 9.92 9.38
C LYS A 113 11.43 10.40 8.66
N PHE A 114 11.62 11.11 7.55
CA PHE A 114 10.52 11.59 6.71
C PHE A 114 10.53 10.93 5.36
N ARG A 115 9.34 10.77 4.80
CA ARG A 115 9.21 10.40 3.40
C ARG A 115 9.36 11.64 2.54
N ILE A 116 10.11 11.54 1.48
CA ILE A 116 10.29 12.61 0.50
C ILE A 116 10.05 12.10 -0.92
N CYS A 117 9.62 13.01 -1.79
CA CYS A 117 9.59 12.75 -3.23
C CYS A 117 11.00 12.91 -3.79
N LYS A 118 11.48 11.93 -4.55
CA LYS A 118 12.82 12.01 -5.17
C LYS A 118 12.92 12.97 -6.34
N LYS A 119 11.81 13.45 -6.87
CA LYS A 119 11.81 14.40 -7.99
C LYS A 119 11.77 15.85 -7.54
N CYS A 120 10.98 16.17 -6.53
CA CYS A 120 10.83 17.54 -6.04
C CYS A 120 11.36 17.76 -4.63
N ASP A 121 11.92 16.72 -3.98
CA ASP A 121 12.46 16.74 -2.61
C ASP A 121 11.50 17.27 -1.55
N SER A 122 10.22 17.24 -1.84
CA SER A 122 9.19 17.70 -0.91
C SER A 122 8.86 16.62 0.12
N LYS A 123 8.60 17.03 1.34
CA LYS A 123 8.02 16.16 2.37
C LYS A 123 6.64 15.66 1.93
N ILE A 124 6.39 14.40 2.17
CA ILE A 124 5.12 13.76 1.87
C ILE A 124 4.41 13.38 3.16
#